data_2b82904b280e3c4813e5838cb2a29bc4
#
_entry.id   2b82904b280e3c4813e5838cb2a29bc4
#
_cell.length_a   1.000
_cell.length_b   1.000
_cell.length_c   1.000
_cell.angle_alpha   90.00
_cell.angle_beta   90.00
_cell.angle_gamma   90.00
#
_symmetry.space_group_name_H-M   'P 1'
#
loop_
_entity.id
_entity.type
_entity.pdbx_description
1 polymer ?
#
loop_
_entity_poly.entity_id
_entity_poly.type
_entity_poly.pdbx_seq_one_letter_code
_entity_poly.pdbx_strand_id
1 'polypeptide(L)'
;MTTSISKMDNKVLENAAMSNAAQALQGSVSGLRVINTSGSPGSAPSIILRGGAGIESASQPLVVVDGVIRSMSDINPSDIESIQVLKDAASTAIYGARANSGVILVQTKKGKEGSAQVSYKFKGGMNFARKGYDYMSAADYIKYGRMGYTYSKGNDISGLDNMRGYGAVYGQNNPEQFSIRYLEGNEDLLEKGWQTMVDPVTGKDIIFKDYGTTLRDEVYKDPAFTQDHFLSFTGGNERGTYSSSLGYYSEDGTVKGTQYRRFSGTLNGNYKIFPFLNIKGGLNFSTSEAPELYYDDPADLFERMQSIEPTWNPFFEDGSPNYGYGKRDGNPLYWLDKLTNKNNTRRTTMNIGFDLEILKDKLFLRENSSLYYSDYTKETFNKEYRDYWNVNTVRSASFYYDRTIQHQHSLQLEYTDTFADKHNFSAMAGGEFFENQTMQYQGSGDGAAFDDIPTLNASHESLLIS
;
A
#
# COMPACT_ATOMS: atom_id res chain seq x y z
N MET A 1 40.81 0.98 1.52
CA MET A 1 39.65 1.57 0.85
C MET A 1 38.56 1.74 1.89
N THR A 2 38.08 2.96 2.10
CA THR A 2 36.94 3.21 3.00
C THR A 2 35.64 2.94 2.21
N THR A 3 35.11 1.73 2.36
CA THR A 3 33.79 1.37 1.81
C THR A 3 32.70 1.99 2.67
N SER A 4 31.79 2.77 2.06
CA SER A 4 30.67 3.39 2.76
C SER A 4 29.50 2.40 2.83
N ILE A 5 29.59 1.43 3.74
CA ILE A 5 28.56 0.44 4.00
C ILE A 5 27.84 0.81 5.30
N SER A 6 26.51 0.89 5.26
CA SER A 6 25.67 1.02 6.45
C SER A 6 24.94 -0.29 6.67
N LYS A 7 25.09 -0.87 7.87
CA LYS A 7 24.41 -2.11 8.27
C LYS A 7 23.36 -1.80 9.31
N MET A 8 22.17 -2.36 9.14
CA MET A 8 21.07 -2.33 10.09
C MET A 8 20.78 -3.75 10.59
N ASP A 9 20.73 -3.92 11.89
CA ASP A 9 20.34 -5.18 12.53
C ASP A 9 18.82 -5.32 12.56
N ASN A 10 18.36 -6.56 12.75
CA ASN A 10 16.93 -6.90 12.80
C ASN A 10 16.17 -6.32 13.99
N LYS A 11 16.83 -5.78 15.01
CA LYS A 11 16.18 -5.23 16.21
C LYS A 11 15.12 -4.17 15.92
N VAL A 12 15.32 -3.35 14.88
CA VAL A 12 14.33 -2.34 14.46
C VAL A 12 13.11 -3.02 13.83
N LEU A 13 13.33 -4.06 13.04
CA LEU A 13 12.28 -4.85 12.37
C LEU A 13 11.46 -5.70 13.35
N GLU A 14 12.03 -6.01 14.52
CA GLU A 14 11.37 -6.85 15.52
C GLU A 14 10.39 -6.07 16.41
N ASN A 15 10.49 -4.75 16.48
CA ASN A 15 9.78 -3.93 17.46
C ASN A 15 8.40 -3.42 17.00
N ALA A 16 8.09 -3.47 15.71
CA ALA A 16 6.81 -3.01 15.19
C ALA A 16 6.23 -3.97 14.15
N ALA A 17 4.90 -4.00 14.04
CA ALA A 17 4.21 -4.64 12.94
C ALA A 17 4.34 -3.74 11.71
N MET A 18 4.97 -4.24 10.64
CA MET A 18 5.23 -3.49 9.40
C MET A 18 4.80 -4.31 8.19
N SER A 19 4.08 -3.68 7.27
CA SER A 19 3.71 -4.29 6.00
C SER A 19 4.92 -4.49 5.09
N ASN A 20 5.93 -3.59 5.17
CA ASN A 20 7.11 -3.60 4.31
C ASN A 20 8.37 -3.27 5.12
N ALA A 21 9.43 -4.08 4.93
CA ALA A 21 10.72 -3.90 5.60
C ALA A 21 11.40 -2.56 5.25
N ALA A 22 11.08 -1.97 4.10
CA ALA A 22 11.60 -0.66 3.71
C ALA A 22 11.20 0.48 4.67
N GLN A 23 10.06 0.34 5.36
CA GLN A 23 9.61 1.31 6.36
C GLN A 23 10.61 1.42 7.53
N ALA A 24 11.25 0.33 7.90
CA ALA A 24 12.26 0.32 8.97
C ALA A 24 13.56 1.05 8.61
N LEU A 25 13.81 1.27 7.33
CA LEU A 25 14.97 2.02 6.85
C LEU A 25 14.84 3.53 7.08
N GLN A 26 13.62 4.02 7.34
CA GLN A 26 13.36 5.44 7.57
C GLN A 26 14.10 5.93 8.82
N GLY A 27 14.99 6.91 8.64
CA GLY A 27 15.80 7.47 9.73
C GLY A 27 16.92 6.55 10.26
N SER A 28 17.03 5.30 9.77
CA SER A 28 17.99 4.32 10.27
C SER A 28 19.34 4.34 9.53
N VAL A 29 19.37 4.85 8.31
CA VAL A 29 20.53 4.84 7.43
C VAL A 29 20.85 6.23 6.92
N SER A 30 22.06 6.74 7.21
CA SER A 30 22.48 8.06 6.74
C SER A 30 22.54 8.12 5.20
N GLY A 31 22.02 9.22 4.59
CA GLY A 31 22.00 9.40 3.15
C GLY A 31 20.96 8.56 2.39
N LEU A 32 20.10 7.85 3.11
CA LEU A 32 18.93 7.18 2.59
C LEU A 32 17.67 7.96 2.98
N ARG A 33 16.89 8.37 1.99
CA ARG A 33 15.58 9.00 2.19
C ARG A 33 14.48 8.00 1.86
N VAL A 34 13.64 7.72 2.84
CA VAL A 34 12.47 6.85 2.68
C VAL A 34 11.23 7.72 2.86
N ILE A 35 10.37 7.74 1.86
CA ILE A 35 9.17 8.57 1.82
C ILE A 35 7.96 7.69 1.67
N ASN A 36 7.07 7.73 2.65
CA ASN A 36 5.74 7.18 2.53
C ASN A 36 4.84 8.22 1.85
N THR A 37 4.52 8.04 0.59
CA THR A 37 3.67 8.96 -0.20
C THR A 37 2.19 8.66 -0.01
N SER A 38 1.85 7.45 0.44
CA SER A 38 0.48 7.01 0.65
C SER A 38 0.32 6.46 2.06
N GLY A 39 -0.81 6.77 2.70
CA GLY A 39 -1.25 6.16 3.96
C GLY A 39 -2.03 4.85 3.75
N SER A 40 -2.13 4.35 2.52
CA SER A 40 -2.85 3.11 2.23
C SER A 40 -2.14 1.90 2.81
N PRO A 41 -2.87 0.96 3.43
CA PRO A 41 -2.29 -0.25 3.96
C PRO A 41 -1.47 -1.02 2.89
N GLY A 42 -0.31 -1.54 3.28
CA GLY A 42 0.55 -2.31 2.36
C GLY A 42 1.32 -1.50 1.33
N SER A 43 1.15 -0.18 1.26
CA SER A 43 1.87 0.66 0.30
C SER A 43 3.38 0.61 0.54
N ALA A 44 4.14 0.47 -0.56
CA ALA A 44 5.59 0.47 -0.51
C ALA A 44 6.12 1.91 -0.45
N PRO A 45 7.05 2.24 0.47
CA PRO A 45 7.67 3.54 0.48
C PRO A 45 8.60 3.74 -0.72
N SER A 46 8.73 4.98 -1.17
CA SER A 46 9.76 5.37 -2.13
C SER A 46 11.11 5.49 -1.41
N ILE A 47 12.13 4.84 -1.97
CA ILE A 47 13.49 4.84 -1.41
C ILE A 47 14.40 5.60 -2.36
N ILE A 48 15.07 6.64 -1.86
CA ILE A 48 16.01 7.46 -2.61
C ILE A 48 17.36 7.44 -1.89
N LEU A 49 18.41 7.05 -2.61
CA LEU A 49 19.78 7.07 -2.08
C LEU A 49 20.57 8.20 -2.75
N ARG A 50 21.23 9.08 -1.95
CA ARG A 50 22.12 10.17 -2.41
C ARG A 50 21.48 11.20 -3.35
N GLY A 51 20.17 11.53 -3.21
CA GLY A 51 19.53 12.55 -4.03
C GLY A 51 19.75 12.33 -5.53
N GLY A 52 18.79 11.79 -6.22
CA GLY A 52 18.80 11.23 -7.58
C GLY A 52 19.90 11.66 -8.54
N ALA A 53 20.45 10.70 -9.25
CA ALA A 53 21.52 10.93 -10.25
C ALA A 53 21.04 11.60 -11.56
N GLY A 54 19.77 12.05 -11.65
CA GLY A 54 19.19 12.67 -12.85
C GLY A 54 18.07 13.64 -12.52
N ILE A 55 17.83 14.57 -13.44
CA ILE A 55 16.82 15.63 -13.30
C ILE A 55 15.39 15.08 -13.44
N GLU A 56 15.18 13.94 -14.09
CA GLU A 56 13.85 13.41 -14.42
C GLU A 56 13.42 12.13 -13.66
N SER A 57 14.33 11.43 -12.99
CA SER A 57 13.95 10.27 -12.18
C SER A 57 14.92 10.02 -11.03
N ALA A 58 14.42 10.12 -9.81
CA ALA A 58 15.08 9.53 -8.67
C ALA A 58 15.01 7.99 -8.83
N SER A 59 16.01 7.39 -9.48
CA SER A 59 16.05 5.94 -9.65
C SER A 59 16.19 5.28 -8.28
N GLN A 60 15.33 4.31 -8.01
CA GLN A 60 15.37 3.54 -6.77
C GLN A 60 16.64 2.69 -6.72
N PRO A 61 17.22 2.47 -5.55
CA PRO A 61 18.34 1.54 -5.40
C PRO A 61 17.92 0.11 -5.78
N LEU A 62 18.87 -0.64 -6.31
CA LEU A 62 18.67 -2.06 -6.60
C LEU A 62 18.51 -2.84 -5.29
N VAL A 63 17.46 -3.62 -5.17
CA VAL A 63 17.26 -4.50 -4.01
C VAL A 63 17.66 -5.92 -4.37
N VAL A 64 18.54 -6.50 -3.53
CA VAL A 64 19.04 -7.87 -3.69
C VAL A 64 18.80 -8.63 -2.40
N VAL A 65 18.02 -9.69 -2.46
CA VAL A 65 17.66 -10.52 -1.32
C VAL A 65 18.26 -11.90 -1.48
N ASP A 66 19.18 -12.28 -0.58
CA ASP A 66 19.92 -13.54 -0.64
C ASP A 66 20.55 -13.82 -2.02
N GLY A 67 21.00 -12.76 -2.68
CA GLY A 67 21.60 -12.81 -4.02
C GLY A 67 20.62 -12.67 -5.19
N VAL A 68 19.31 -12.63 -4.96
CA VAL A 68 18.27 -12.51 -5.98
C VAL A 68 17.75 -11.07 -6.08
N ILE A 69 17.67 -10.53 -7.29
CA ILE A 69 17.10 -9.20 -7.54
C ILE A 69 15.58 -9.27 -7.43
N ARG A 70 15.01 -8.62 -6.40
CA ARG A 70 13.55 -8.60 -6.18
C ARG A 70 13.13 -7.49 -5.23
N SER A 71 11.82 -7.27 -5.07
CA SER A 71 11.27 -6.22 -4.19
C SER A 71 11.42 -6.58 -2.69
N MET A 72 11.59 -5.58 -1.84
CA MET A 72 11.55 -5.74 -0.37
C MET A 72 10.14 -6.06 0.15
N SER A 73 9.09 -5.71 -0.59
CA SER A 73 7.71 -6.01 -0.21
C SER A 73 7.36 -7.50 -0.27
N ASP A 74 8.23 -8.30 -0.89
CA ASP A 74 8.04 -9.75 -1.05
C ASP A 74 8.38 -10.54 0.22
N ILE A 75 9.09 -9.91 1.17
CA ILE A 75 9.68 -10.58 2.30
C ILE A 75 8.95 -10.17 3.58
N ASN A 76 8.72 -11.15 4.45
CA ASN A 76 8.29 -10.83 5.80
C ASN A 76 9.44 -10.12 6.55
N PRO A 77 9.22 -8.91 7.10
CA PRO A 77 10.25 -8.22 7.87
C PRO A 77 10.85 -9.07 9.01
N SER A 78 10.06 -9.97 9.58
CA SER A 78 10.51 -10.88 10.65
C SER A 78 11.47 -11.98 10.18
N ASP A 79 11.53 -12.26 8.85
CA ASP A 79 12.52 -13.18 8.25
C ASP A 79 13.89 -12.54 8.03
N ILE A 80 14.00 -11.22 8.09
CA ILE A 80 15.24 -10.51 7.79
C ILE A 80 16.21 -10.61 8.97
N GLU A 81 17.45 -10.99 8.69
CA GLU A 81 18.56 -10.98 9.64
C GLU A 81 19.30 -9.64 9.62
N SER A 82 19.56 -9.11 8.41
CA SER A 82 20.24 -7.82 8.27
C SER A 82 19.94 -7.15 6.93
N ILE A 83 20.04 -5.81 6.92
CA ILE A 83 19.97 -5.00 5.72
C ILE A 83 21.27 -4.20 5.63
N GLN A 84 21.93 -4.24 4.47
CA GLN A 84 23.14 -3.47 4.18
C GLN A 84 22.88 -2.55 2.99
N VAL A 85 23.33 -1.31 3.09
CA VAL A 85 23.17 -0.32 2.01
C VAL A 85 24.56 0.02 1.47
N LEU A 86 24.79 -0.39 0.21
CA LEU A 86 26.01 -0.11 -0.53
C LEU A 86 25.86 1.20 -1.28
N LYS A 87 26.70 2.16 -0.94
CA LYS A 87 26.53 3.56 -1.43
C LYS A 87 27.61 3.98 -2.42
N ASP A 88 28.74 3.32 -2.47
CA ASP A 88 29.88 3.68 -3.32
C ASP A 88 30.00 2.79 -4.56
N ALA A 89 30.59 3.34 -5.62
CA ALA A 89 30.74 2.65 -6.89
C ALA A 89 31.60 1.37 -6.79
N ALA A 90 32.56 1.33 -5.87
CA ALA A 90 33.43 0.17 -5.72
C ALA A 90 32.66 -1.02 -5.11
N SER A 91 31.79 -0.78 -4.12
CA SER A 91 30.97 -1.82 -3.51
C SER A 91 29.80 -2.26 -4.40
N THR A 92 29.33 -1.41 -5.32
CA THR A 92 28.21 -1.72 -6.23
C THR A 92 28.67 -2.27 -7.60
N ALA A 93 29.96 -2.24 -7.90
CA ALA A 93 30.52 -2.61 -9.21
C ALA A 93 30.14 -4.03 -9.67
N ILE A 94 30.00 -4.97 -8.74
CA ILE A 94 29.62 -6.37 -9.02
C ILE A 94 28.19 -6.49 -9.58
N TYR A 95 27.32 -5.48 -9.38
CA TYR A 95 25.93 -5.46 -9.87
C TYR A 95 25.80 -4.67 -11.20
N GLY A 96 26.91 -4.14 -11.74
CA GLY A 96 26.96 -3.45 -13.01
C GLY A 96 26.12 -2.18 -13.09
N ALA A 97 25.65 -1.81 -14.28
CA ALA A 97 24.90 -0.58 -14.53
C ALA A 97 23.54 -0.51 -13.78
N ARG A 98 22.97 -1.63 -13.41
CA ARG A 98 21.71 -1.71 -12.62
C ARG A 98 21.84 -1.10 -11.22
N ALA A 99 23.07 -1.03 -10.71
CA ALA A 99 23.37 -0.53 -9.36
C ALA A 99 23.78 0.96 -9.32
N ASN A 100 23.53 1.72 -10.38
CA ASN A 100 23.92 3.14 -10.47
C ASN A 100 23.35 4.00 -9.32
N SER A 101 22.17 3.67 -8.82
CA SER A 101 21.52 4.35 -7.69
C SER A 101 21.83 3.72 -6.32
N GLY A 102 22.83 2.81 -6.27
CA GLY A 102 23.18 2.05 -5.08
C GLY A 102 22.47 0.71 -4.97
N VAL A 103 22.82 -0.07 -3.96
CA VAL A 103 22.30 -1.40 -3.72
C VAL A 103 21.87 -1.57 -2.27
N ILE A 104 20.70 -2.16 -2.07
CA ILE A 104 20.22 -2.61 -0.76
C ILE A 104 20.31 -4.13 -0.72
N LEU A 105 21.22 -4.64 0.09
CA LEU A 105 21.39 -6.08 0.32
C LEU A 105 20.56 -6.49 1.53
N VAL A 106 19.66 -7.41 1.33
CA VAL A 106 18.84 -8.01 2.38
C VAL A 106 19.27 -9.46 2.57
N GLN A 107 19.58 -9.81 3.80
CA GLN A 107 19.89 -11.18 4.19
C GLN A 107 18.78 -11.73 5.06
N THR A 108 18.23 -12.88 4.69
CA THR A 108 17.22 -13.58 5.49
C THR A 108 17.90 -14.47 6.55
N LYS A 109 17.13 -14.79 7.59
CA LYS A 109 17.56 -15.67 8.68
C LYS A 109 17.89 -17.06 8.13
N LYS A 110 19.06 -17.57 8.48
CA LYS A 110 19.53 -18.91 8.11
C LYS A 110 19.49 -19.82 9.33
N GLY A 111 19.47 -21.11 9.07
CA GLY A 111 19.63 -22.12 10.10
C GLY A 111 20.99 -22.01 10.78
N LYS A 112 21.03 -22.32 12.06
CA LYS A 112 22.27 -22.36 12.86
C LYS A 112 22.48 -23.78 13.40
N GLU A 113 23.75 -24.16 13.58
CA GLU A 113 24.09 -25.40 14.26
C GLU A 113 23.54 -25.37 15.70
N GLY A 114 22.99 -26.47 16.16
CA GLY A 114 22.41 -26.62 17.48
C GLY A 114 21.07 -27.35 17.48
N SER A 115 20.42 -27.37 18.64
CA SER A 115 19.11 -27.97 18.80
C SER A 115 18.04 -27.23 17.99
N ALA A 116 17.02 -27.96 17.55
CA ALA A 116 15.88 -27.37 16.89
C ALA A 116 15.17 -26.37 17.82
N GLN A 117 14.90 -25.19 17.28
CA GLN A 117 14.20 -24.10 17.98
C GLN A 117 12.92 -23.76 17.25
N VAL A 118 11.83 -23.60 18.01
CA VAL A 118 10.55 -23.10 17.51
C VAL A 118 10.30 -21.75 18.17
N SER A 119 9.97 -20.75 17.37
CA SER A 119 9.65 -19.41 17.87
C SER A 119 8.35 -18.91 17.26
N TYR A 120 7.45 -18.45 18.09
CA TYR A 120 6.25 -17.74 17.67
C TYR A 120 6.29 -16.32 18.19
N LYS A 121 6.04 -15.35 17.29
CA LYS A 121 5.96 -13.93 17.61
C LYS A 121 4.62 -13.39 17.17
N PHE A 122 3.98 -12.63 18.05
CA PHE A 122 2.79 -11.85 17.77
C PHE A 122 3.07 -10.38 18.00
N LYS A 123 2.63 -9.55 17.05
CA LYS A 123 2.65 -8.10 17.18
C LYS A 123 1.27 -7.57 16.83
N GLY A 124 0.72 -6.73 17.69
CA GLY A 124 -0.56 -6.06 17.47
C GLY A 124 -0.38 -4.54 17.51
N GLY A 125 -1.21 -3.82 16.76
CA GLY A 125 -1.22 -2.37 16.71
C GLY A 125 -2.61 -1.82 16.50
N MET A 126 -2.79 -0.56 16.84
CA MET A 126 -3.99 0.23 16.57
C MET A 126 -3.58 1.51 15.87
N ASN A 127 -4.22 1.78 14.75
CA ASN A 127 -4.06 3.00 13.98
C ASN A 127 -5.29 3.87 14.19
N PHE A 128 -5.06 5.15 14.48
CA PHE A 128 -6.13 6.12 14.71
C PHE A 128 -6.22 7.07 13.52
N ALA A 129 -7.43 7.32 13.06
CA ALA A 129 -7.67 8.27 11.99
C ALA A 129 -7.28 9.68 12.44
N ARG A 130 -6.54 10.40 11.58
CA ARG A 130 -6.22 11.80 11.84
C ARG A 130 -7.49 12.64 11.69
N LYS A 131 -7.92 13.30 12.74
CA LYS A 131 -9.20 14.03 12.78
C LYS A 131 -9.25 15.27 11.88
N GLY A 132 -8.16 15.81 11.40
CA GLY A 132 -8.15 17.04 10.62
C GLY A 132 -8.51 18.27 11.48
N TYR A 133 -9.29 19.20 10.90
CA TYR A 133 -9.76 20.41 11.57
C TYR A 133 -11.14 20.18 12.23
N ASP A 134 -11.45 20.97 13.24
CA ASP A 134 -12.80 21.02 13.78
C ASP A 134 -13.76 21.69 12.79
N TYR A 135 -14.95 21.12 12.65
CA TYR A 135 -15.96 21.71 11.78
C TYR A 135 -16.66 22.90 12.44
N MET A 136 -17.05 23.85 11.60
CA MET A 136 -17.99 24.88 12.00
C MET A 136 -19.35 24.24 12.29
N SER A 137 -20.08 24.73 13.30
CA SER A 137 -21.46 24.30 13.54
C SER A 137 -22.35 24.66 12.34
N ALA A 138 -23.44 23.90 12.13
CA ALA A 138 -24.38 24.23 11.07
C ALA A 138 -24.97 25.63 11.24
N ALA A 139 -25.25 26.06 12.47
CA ALA A 139 -25.74 27.40 12.77
C ALA A 139 -24.76 28.48 12.31
N ASP A 140 -23.48 28.35 12.67
CA ASP A 140 -22.45 29.30 12.25
C ASP A 140 -22.22 29.26 10.75
N TYR A 141 -22.19 28.05 10.14
CA TYR A 141 -22.06 27.89 8.70
C TYR A 141 -23.17 28.61 7.93
N ILE A 142 -24.43 28.42 8.33
CA ILE A 142 -25.59 29.13 7.75
C ILE A 142 -25.44 30.64 7.95
N LYS A 143 -25.16 31.07 9.17
CA LYS A 143 -24.99 32.49 9.51
C LYS A 143 -23.94 33.18 8.64
N TYR A 144 -22.72 32.68 8.66
CA TYR A 144 -21.61 33.30 7.93
C TYR A 144 -21.77 33.14 6.42
N GLY A 145 -22.31 32.00 5.95
CA GLY A 145 -22.57 31.77 4.54
C GLY A 145 -23.60 32.75 3.98
N ARG A 146 -24.74 32.93 4.67
CA ARG A 146 -25.80 33.86 4.23
C ARG A 146 -25.35 35.32 4.29
N MET A 147 -24.69 35.73 5.37
CA MET A 147 -24.10 37.08 5.47
C MET A 147 -23.03 37.36 4.44
N GLY A 148 -22.10 36.39 4.22
CA GLY A 148 -21.03 36.50 3.24
C GLY A 148 -21.55 36.59 1.81
N TYR A 149 -22.57 35.81 1.47
CA TYR A 149 -23.24 35.89 0.16
C TYR A 149 -23.83 37.29 -0.05
N THR A 150 -24.66 37.78 0.88
CA THR A 150 -25.32 39.09 0.82
C THR A 150 -24.29 40.21 0.65
N TYR A 151 -23.22 40.17 1.43
CA TYR A 151 -22.13 41.15 1.30
C TYR A 151 -21.45 41.10 -0.08
N SER A 152 -21.14 39.91 -0.57
CA SER A 152 -20.48 39.72 -1.88
C SER A 152 -21.33 40.19 -3.08
N LYS A 153 -22.64 40.23 -2.90
CA LYS A 153 -23.61 40.67 -3.92
C LYS A 153 -24.10 42.10 -3.74
N GLY A 154 -23.42 42.92 -2.93
CA GLY A 154 -23.78 44.29 -2.69
C GLY A 154 -25.16 44.45 -2.04
N ASN A 155 -25.47 43.54 -1.10
CA ASN A 155 -26.77 43.43 -0.40
C ASN A 155 -27.96 42.95 -1.27
N ASP A 156 -27.69 42.38 -2.44
CA ASP A 156 -28.73 41.67 -3.19
C ASP A 156 -28.96 40.27 -2.58
N ILE A 157 -30.20 40.03 -2.16
CA ILE A 157 -30.64 38.76 -1.54
C ILE A 157 -31.46 37.88 -2.49
N SER A 158 -31.63 38.24 -3.76
CA SER A 158 -32.51 37.56 -4.69
C SER A 158 -32.16 36.08 -4.92
N GLY A 159 -30.84 35.70 -4.78
CA GLY A 159 -30.37 34.34 -4.90
C GLY A 159 -30.04 33.66 -3.59
N LEU A 160 -30.28 34.28 -2.46
CA LEU A 160 -29.85 33.80 -1.15
C LEU A 160 -30.40 32.42 -0.80
N ASP A 161 -31.67 32.17 -1.12
CA ASP A 161 -32.35 30.90 -0.82
C ASP A 161 -32.03 29.78 -1.80
N ASN A 162 -31.34 30.09 -2.89
CA ASN A 162 -30.86 29.12 -3.87
C ASN A 162 -29.38 28.71 -3.62
N MET A 163 -28.77 29.20 -2.53
CA MET A 163 -27.38 28.91 -2.22
C MET A 163 -27.21 27.51 -1.65
N ARG A 164 -26.22 26.80 -2.19
CA ARG A 164 -25.84 25.47 -1.75
C ARG A 164 -25.45 25.52 -0.25
N GLY A 165 -26.00 24.61 0.51
CA GLY A 165 -25.61 24.39 1.91
C GLY A 165 -26.22 25.35 2.94
N TYR A 166 -26.59 26.56 2.57
CA TYR A 166 -27.19 27.57 3.46
C TYR A 166 -28.41 28.30 2.87
N GLY A 167 -28.95 27.76 1.78
CA GLY A 167 -30.25 28.22 1.23
C GLY A 167 -31.42 27.55 1.94
N ALA A 168 -32.49 28.33 2.19
CA ALA A 168 -33.66 27.87 2.94
C ALA A 168 -34.82 27.42 2.05
N VAL A 169 -34.70 27.57 0.74
CA VAL A 169 -35.79 27.26 -0.22
C VAL A 169 -35.31 26.42 -1.39
N TYR A 170 -36.21 25.70 -1.94
CA TYR A 170 -36.08 24.66 -2.93
C TYR A 170 -35.69 25.08 -4.33
N GLY A 171 -35.14 26.12 -4.66
CA GLY A 171 -34.78 26.41 -6.04
C GLY A 171 -33.89 25.36 -6.69
N GLN A 172 -32.61 25.62 -6.70
CA GLN A 172 -31.59 24.69 -7.20
C GLN A 172 -31.02 23.75 -6.12
N ASN A 173 -31.41 23.96 -4.86
CA ASN A 173 -31.00 23.11 -3.75
C ASN A 173 -31.94 21.91 -3.64
N ASN A 174 -31.40 20.72 -3.79
CA ASN A 174 -32.14 19.51 -3.54
C ASN A 174 -32.37 19.36 -2.03
N PRO A 175 -33.66 19.33 -1.57
CA PRO A 175 -33.99 19.18 -0.16
C PRO A 175 -33.56 17.85 0.43
N GLU A 176 -33.34 16.84 -0.39
CA GLU A 176 -32.74 15.56 0.03
C GLU A 176 -31.25 15.70 0.32
N GLN A 177 -30.56 16.72 -0.21
CA GLN A 177 -29.17 16.93 0.00
C GLN A 177 -28.83 17.82 1.19
N PHE A 178 -29.69 18.82 1.49
CA PHE A 178 -29.39 19.80 2.55
C PHE A 178 -30.53 19.89 3.56
N SER A 179 -30.13 19.89 4.83
CA SER A 179 -31.02 20.01 5.99
C SER A 179 -31.21 21.46 6.42
N ILE A 180 -31.73 22.29 5.55
CA ILE A 180 -32.08 23.69 5.87
C ILE A 180 -33.38 24.07 5.18
N ARG A 181 -34.34 24.68 5.91
CA ARG A 181 -35.68 25.11 5.47
C ARG A 181 -36.07 26.37 6.19
N TYR A 182 -37.09 27.09 5.69
CA TYR A 182 -37.85 27.98 6.55
C TYR A 182 -38.65 27.17 7.56
N LEU A 183 -38.81 27.68 8.77
CA LEU A 183 -39.61 27.03 9.81
C LEU A 183 -41.09 26.92 9.41
N GLU A 184 -41.61 28.00 8.83
CA GLU A 184 -43.01 28.05 8.37
C GLU A 184 -43.31 26.88 7.40
N GLY A 185 -44.25 26.02 7.80
CA GLY A 185 -44.65 24.83 7.04
C GLY A 185 -43.74 23.61 7.20
N ASN A 186 -42.74 23.66 8.10
CA ASN A 186 -41.83 22.56 8.40
C ASN A 186 -41.66 22.32 9.92
N GLU A 187 -42.66 22.71 10.71
CA GLU A 187 -42.64 22.65 12.18
C GLU A 187 -42.56 21.21 12.70
N ASP A 188 -43.05 20.25 11.92
CA ASP A 188 -42.96 18.82 12.23
C ASP A 188 -41.53 18.30 12.32
N LEU A 189 -40.58 18.97 11.67
CA LEU A 189 -39.17 18.60 11.72
C LEU A 189 -38.51 18.83 13.09
N LEU A 190 -39.12 19.68 13.95
CA LEU A 190 -38.67 19.87 15.32
C LEU A 190 -38.71 18.56 16.12
N GLU A 191 -39.75 17.77 15.91
CA GLU A 191 -39.90 16.45 16.56
C GLU A 191 -38.85 15.44 16.07
N LYS A 192 -38.24 15.69 14.90
CA LYS A 192 -37.16 14.88 14.30
C LYS A 192 -35.75 15.37 14.68
N GLY A 193 -35.65 16.25 15.67
CA GLY A 193 -34.36 16.73 16.21
C GLY A 193 -33.70 17.84 15.38
N TRP A 194 -34.50 18.55 14.54
CA TRP A 194 -34.00 19.75 13.88
C TRP A 194 -33.98 20.93 14.85
N GLN A 195 -33.10 21.88 14.59
CA GLN A 195 -32.86 23.07 15.40
C GLN A 195 -33.34 24.30 14.67
N THR A 196 -33.65 25.39 15.39
CA THR A 196 -34.10 26.66 14.81
C THR A 196 -33.07 27.77 15.07
N MET A 197 -33.05 28.72 14.16
CA MET A 197 -32.36 29.99 14.34
C MET A 197 -33.09 31.11 13.56
N VAL A 198 -32.84 32.34 13.94
CA VAL A 198 -33.28 33.50 13.15
C VAL A 198 -32.26 33.73 12.03
N ASP A 199 -32.72 33.81 10.80
CA ASP A 199 -31.90 34.17 9.66
C ASP A 199 -31.31 35.58 9.84
N PRO A 200 -30.00 35.74 9.87
CA PRO A 200 -29.37 37.03 10.16
C PRO A 200 -29.56 38.06 9.03
N VAL A 201 -30.03 37.61 7.83
CA VAL A 201 -30.23 38.46 6.67
C VAL A 201 -31.70 38.86 6.51
N THR A 202 -32.59 37.88 6.58
CA THR A 202 -34.03 38.12 6.32
C THR A 202 -34.87 38.33 7.59
N GLY A 203 -34.35 37.98 8.77
CA GLY A 203 -35.10 38.00 10.02
C GLY A 203 -36.14 36.93 10.18
N LYS A 204 -36.26 35.99 9.22
CA LYS A 204 -37.19 34.87 9.29
C LYS A 204 -36.62 33.73 10.11
N ASP A 205 -37.52 32.92 10.69
CA ASP A 205 -37.09 31.69 11.36
C ASP A 205 -36.75 30.63 10.34
N ILE A 206 -35.60 30.01 10.49
CA ILE A 206 -35.15 28.86 9.70
C ILE A 206 -34.97 27.66 10.63
N ILE A 207 -35.17 26.48 10.07
CA ILE A 207 -34.99 25.19 10.72
C ILE A 207 -33.89 24.41 9.97
N PHE A 208 -33.00 23.78 10.71
CA PHE A 208 -31.88 23.05 10.12
C PHE A 208 -31.51 21.87 10.99
N LYS A 209 -30.75 20.92 10.40
CA LYS A 209 -30.12 19.83 11.13
C LYS A 209 -28.60 19.91 10.97
N ASP A 210 -27.91 19.80 12.09
CA ASP A 210 -26.46 19.76 12.13
C ASP A 210 -26.00 18.30 12.09
N TYR A 211 -25.32 17.92 11.01
CA TYR A 211 -24.72 16.61 10.87
C TYR A 211 -23.26 16.58 11.33
N GLY A 212 -22.63 17.75 11.54
CA GLY A 212 -21.30 17.89 12.09
C GLY A 212 -20.29 16.90 11.52
N THR A 213 -19.78 16.02 12.37
CA THR A 213 -18.77 14.99 12.00
C THR A 213 -19.37 13.67 11.55
N THR A 214 -20.71 13.54 11.45
CA THR A 214 -21.38 12.25 11.21
C THR A 214 -20.81 11.47 10.03
N LEU A 215 -20.64 12.11 8.87
CA LEU A 215 -20.11 11.43 7.70
C LEU A 215 -18.66 11.00 7.90
N ARG A 216 -17.83 11.84 8.54
CA ARG A 216 -16.43 11.49 8.85
C ARG A 216 -16.36 10.28 9.77
N ASP A 217 -17.18 10.24 10.80
CA ASP A 217 -17.19 9.14 11.77
C ASP A 217 -17.69 7.83 11.13
N GLU A 218 -18.55 7.95 10.10
CA GLU A 218 -19.00 6.80 9.33
C GLU A 218 -18.00 6.31 8.26
N VAL A 219 -17.19 7.19 7.69
CA VAL A 219 -16.17 6.82 6.68
C VAL A 219 -14.92 6.26 7.31
N TYR A 220 -14.52 6.80 8.44
CA TYR A 220 -13.30 6.34 9.12
C TYR A 220 -13.56 5.19 10.09
N LYS A 221 -12.58 4.31 10.15
CA LYS A 221 -12.47 3.21 11.11
C LYS A 221 -11.48 3.64 12.20
N ASP A 222 -11.96 3.91 13.39
CA ASP A 222 -11.16 4.46 14.48
C ASP A 222 -11.46 3.74 15.80
N PRO A 223 -10.62 2.82 16.29
CA PRO A 223 -9.31 2.43 15.73
C PRO A 223 -9.40 1.42 14.58
N ALA A 224 -8.39 1.44 13.70
CA ALA A 224 -8.10 0.39 12.75
C ALA A 224 -7.02 -0.55 13.30
N PHE A 225 -7.18 -1.87 13.12
CA PHE A 225 -6.33 -2.86 13.76
C PHE A 225 -5.26 -3.40 12.81
N THR A 226 -4.07 -3.65 13.38
CA THR A 226 -2.97 -4.34 12.70
C THR A 226 -2.55 -5.54 13.53
N GLN A 227 -2.28 -6.67 12.86
CA GLN A 227 -1.75 -7.88 13.48
C GLN A 227 -0.70 -8.55 12.60
N ASP A 228 0.35 -9.06 13.23
CA ASP A 228 1.45 -9.79 12.61
C ASP A 228 1.72 -11.06 13.41
N HIS A 229 1.54 -12.21 12.78
CA HIS A 229 1.82 -13.53 13.34
C HIS A 229 2.99 -14.14 12.58
N PHE A 230 4.02 -14.54 13.30
CA PHE A 230 5.22 -15.12 12.73
C PHE A 230 5.65 -16.36 13.50
N LEU A 231 5.70 -17.49 12.80
CA LEU A 231 6.16 -18.77 13.31
C LEU A 231 7.45 -19.17 12.60
N SER A 232 8.48 -19.55 13.33
CA SER A 232 9.75 -19.98 12.73
C SER A 232 10.31 -21.24 13.39
N PHE A 233 10.98 -22.04 12.58
CA PHE A 233 11.68 -23.27 12.94
C PHE A 233 13.12 -23.16 12.44
N THR A 234 14.09 -23.33 13.30
CA THR A 234 15.51 -23.31 12.93
C THR A 234 16.24 -24.43 13.63
N GLY A 235 17.25 -24.98 12.98
CA GLY A 235 18.08 -26.01 13.58
C GLY A 235 19.17 -26.49 12.63
N GLY A 236 19.94 -27.46 13.11
CA GLY A 236 20.99 -28.07 12.30
C GLY A 236 22.10 -28.70 13.11
N ASN A 237 23.06 -29.23 12.38
CA ASN A 237 24.29 -29.82 12.92
C ASN A 237 25.46 -29.43 12.01
N GLU A 238 26.66 -29.96 12.28
CA GLU A 238 27.89 -29.71 11.50
C GLU A 238 27.76 -30.03 9.99
N ARG A 239 26.84 -30.95 9.62
CA ARG A 239 26.59 -31.33 8.21
C ARG A 239 25.57 -30.46 7.51
N GLY A 240 24.61 -29.91 8.23
CA GLY A 240 23.60 -29.10 7.58
C GLY A 240 22.73 -28.34 8.55
N THR A 241 22.23 -27.20 8.08
CA THR A 241 21.34 -26.33 8.82
C THR A 241 20.10 -26.02 8.00
N TYR A 242 19.00 -25.73 8.70
CA TYR A 242 17.74 -25.37 8.07
C TYR A 242 17.07 -24.23 8.83
N SER A 243 16.32 -23.43 8.10
CA SER A 243 15.35 -22.47 8.64
C SER A 243 14.07 -22.51 7.84
N SER A 244 12.94 -22.44 8.53
CA SER A 244 11.61 -22.36 7.92
C SER A 244 10.79 -21.34 8.69
N SER A 245 9.95 -20.59 7.99
CA SER A 245 9.02 -19.66 8.61
C SER A 245 7.68 -19.59 7.90
N LEU A 246 6.65 -19.22 8.65
CA LEU A 246 5.33 -18.86 8.17
C LEU A 246 4.91 -17.54 8.80
N GLY A 247 4.39 -16.64 8.00
CA GLY A 247 3.94 -15.33 8.44
C GLY A 247 2.54 -15.00 7.92
N TYR A 248 1.71 -14.42 8.79
CA TYR A 248 0.44 -13.80 8.43
C TYR A 248 0.41 -12.38 8.95
N TYR A 249 0.22 -11.43 8.06
CA TYR A 249 0.09 -10.01 8.37
C TYR A 249 -1.26 -9.50 7.88
N SER A 250 -1.96 -8.75 8.72
CA SER A 250 -3.20 -8.08 8.37
C SER A 250 -3.20 -6.67 8.95
N GLU A 251 -3.50 -5.71 8.13
CA GLU A 251 -3.60 -4.29 8.47
C GLU A 251 -4.91 -3.75 7.91
N ASP A 252 -5.80 -3.31 8.80
CA ASP A 252 -6.95 -2.52 8.41
C ASP A 252 -6.51 -1.06 8.19
N GLY A 253 -7.01 -0.43 7.14
CA GLY A 253 -6.85 1.00 6.96
C GLY A 253 -7.81 1.80 7.82
N THR A 254 -7.45 3.05 8.08
CA THR A 254 -8.32 4.00 8.79
C THR A 254 -9.53 4.44 7.96
N VAL A 255 -9.56 4.17 6.66
CA VAL A 255 -10.73 4.34 5.79
C VAL A 255 -11.44 3.00 5.64
N LYS A 256 -12.76 2.95 5.83
CA LYS A 256 -13.57 1.74 5.63
C LYS A 256 -13.35 1.21 4.20
N GLY A 257 -13.24 -0.12 4.05
CA GLY A 257 -12.98 -0.77 2.76
C GLY A 257 -11.51 -0.87 2.36
N THR A 258 -10.58 -0.25 3.10
CA THR A 258 -9.15 -0.41 2.87
C THR A 258 -8.55 -1.42 3.83
N GLN A 259 -7.72 -2.30 3.29
CA GLN A 259 -7.01 -3.32 4.06
C GLN A 259 -5.78 -3.81 3.29
N TYR A 260 -4.86 -4.41 4.00
CA TYR A 260 -3.76 -5.18 3.42
C TYR A 260 -3.63 -6.50 4.17
N ARG A 261 -3.52 -7.59 3.44
CA ARG A 261 -3.26 -8.92 3.99
C ARG A 261 -2.11 -9.55 3.25
N ARG A 262 -1.22 -10.21 3.97
CA ARG A 262 -0.13 -10.98 3.39
C ARG A 262 0.03 -12.30 4.13
N PHE A 263 0.12 -13.38 3.37
CA PHE A 263 0.60 -14.67 3.82
C PHE A 263 1.95 -14.95 3.17
N SER A 264 2.92 -15.40 3.94
CA SER A 264 4.29 -15.65 3.47
C SER A 264 4.88 -16.90 4.10
N GLY A 265 5.81 -17.53 3.39
CA GLY A 265 6.57 -18.64 3.91
C GLY A 265 7.97 -18.68 3.30
N THR A 266 8.93 -19.07 4.13
CA THR A 266 10.34 -19.19 3.75
C THR A 266 10.86 -20.55 4.19
N LEU A 267 11.65 -21.19 3.34
CA LEU A 267 12.40 -22.39 3.63
C LEU A 267 13.81 -22.21 3.10
N ASN A 268 14.80 -22.31 3.96
CA ASN A 268 16.22 -22.26 3.59
C ASN A 268 16.94 -23.48 4.20
N GLY A 269 17.88 -24.01 3.45
CA GLY A 269 18.70 -25.11 3.92
C GLY A 269 20.07 -25.11 3.24
N ASN A 270 21.04 -25.64 3.96
CA ASN A 270 22.33 -26.01 3.40
C ASN A 270 22.73 -27.40 3.89
N TYR A 271 23.47 -28.12 3.07
CA TYR A 271 23.92 -29.45 3.44
C TYR A 271 25.29 -29.76 2.81
N LYS A 272 26.26 -30.16 3.65
CA LYS A 272 27.58 -30.62 3.24
C LYS A 272 27.47 -32.09 2.82
N ILE A 273 27.38 -32.34 1.52
CA ILE A 273 27.37 -33.72 0.97
C ILE A 273 28.72 -34.38 1.20
N PHE A 274 29.78 -33.65 0.89
CA PHE A 274 31.15 -33.99 1.15
C PHE A 274 31.88 -32.86 1.86
N PRO A 275 33.02 -33.07 2.54
CA PRO A 275 33.76 -31.98 3.18
C PRO A 275 34.11 -30.81 2.24
N PHE A 276 34.22 -31.08 0.94
CA PHE A 276 34.55 -30.13 -0.11
C PHE A 276 33.35 -29.65 -0.92
N LEU A 277 32.13 -30.18 -0.68
CA LEU A 277 30.92 -29.81 -1.43
C LEU A 277 29.74 -29.50 -0.50
N ASN A 278 29.33 -28.24 -0.50
CA ASN A 278 28.14 -27.77 0.20
C ASN A 278 27.06 -27.35 -0.80
N ILE A 279 25.84 -27.89 -0.65
CA ILE A 279 24.66 -27.51 -1.44
C ILE A 279 23.78 -26.59 -0.61
N LYS A 280 23.22 -25.56 -1.23
CA LYS A 280 22.30 -24.59 -0.65
C LYS A 280 21.01 -24.59 -1.43
N GLY A 281 19.89 -24.40 -0.75
CA GLY A 281 18.61 -24.23 -1.39
C GLY A 281 17.69 -23.33 -0.58
N GLY A 282 16.83 -22.62 -1.27
CA GLY A 282 15.84 -21.76 -0.66
C GLY A 282 14.56 -21.68 -1.48
N LEU A 283 13.45 -21.55 -0.78
CA LEU A 283 12.13 -21.26 -1.31
C LEU A 283 11.52 -20.14 -0.48
N ASN A 284 11.06 -19.11 -1.15
CA ASN A 284 10.27 -18.06 -0.53
C ASN A 284 8.99 -17.87 -1.36
N PHE A 285 7.87 -17.80 -0.70
CA PHE A 285 6.61 -17.46 -1.35
C PHE A 285 5.86 -16.42 -0.54
N SER A 286 5.09 -15.59 -1.21
CA SER A 286 4.16 -14.65 -0.60
C SER A 286 2.92 -14.46 -1.47
N THR A 287 1.79 -14.27 -0.83
CA THR A 287 0.57 -13.80 -1.46
C THR A 287 0.05 -12.63 -0.67
N SER A 288 -0.35 -11.57 -1.36
CA SER A 288 -0.91 -10.38 -0.71
C SER A 288 -2.13 -9.87 -1.46
N GLU A 289 -3.05 -9.29 -0.69
CA GLU A 289 -4.27 -8.66 -1.15
C GLU A 289 -4.29 -7.22 -0.62
N ALA A 290 -4.54 -6.25 -1.51
CA ALA A 290 -4.58 -4.83 -1.18
C ALA A 290 -5.63 -4.13 -2.05
N PRO A 291 -6.94 -4.23 -1.74
CA PRO A 291 -7.97 -3.54 -2.51
C PRO A 291 -7.73 -2.03 -2.48
N GLU A 292 -7.84 -1.41 -3.64
CA GLU A 292 -7.69 0.03 -3.80
C GLU A 292 -8.99 0.76 -3.46
N LEU A 293 -8.85 1.99 -3.01
CA LEU A 293 -9.99 2.88 -2.84
C LEU A 293 -10.62 3.27 -4.18
N TYR A 294 -11.89 3.60 -4.15
CA TYR A 294 -12.61 4.24 -5.26
C TYR A 294 -11.95 5.56 -5.70
N TYR A 295 -11.39 6.31 -4.78
CA TYR A 295 -10.67 7.55 -5.06
C TYR A 295 -9.29 7.24 -5.64
N ASP A 296 -8.96 7.90 -6.76
CA ASP A 296 -7.68 7.73 -7.43
C ASP A 296 -6.51 8.25 -6.57
N ASP A 297 -6.79 9.29 -5.75
CA ASP A 297 -5.87 9.84 -4.76
C ASP A 297 -6.52 9.82 -3.36
N PRO A 298 -5.87 9.24 -2.34
CA PRO A 298 -6.31 9.34 -0.95
C PRO A 298 -6.47 10.79 -0.44
N ALA A 299 -5.73 11.74 -1.04
CA ALA A 299 -5.87 13.16 -0.73
C ALA A 299 -7.26 13.71 -1.11
N ASP A 300 -7.87 13.24 -2.19
CA ASP A 300 -9.21 13.66 -2.61
C ASP A 300 -10.26 13.29 -1.55
N LEU A 301 -10.16 12.09 -0.97
CA LEU A 301 -11.04 11.68 0.12
C LEU A 301 -10.84 12.55 1.37
N PHE A 302 -9.57 12.82 1.72
CA PHE A 302 -9.27 13.68 2.86
C PHE A 302 -9.80 15.10 2.65
N GLU A 303 -9.58 15.69 1.48
CA GLU A 303 -10.11 17.01 1.10
C GLU A 303 -11.64 17.03 1.19
N ARG A 304 -12.32 16.00 0.66
CA ARG A 304 -13.77 15.89 0.76
C ARG A 304 -14.24 15.82 2.20
N MET A 305 -13.55 15.05 3.06
CA MET A 305 -13.88 14.98 4.49
C MET A 305 -13.65 16.28 5.24
N GLN A 306 -12.83 17.20 4.73
CA GLN A 306 -12.61 18.52 5.33
C GLN A 306 -13.53 19.60 4.76
N SER A 307 -14.09 19.41 3.57
CA SER A 307 -14.90 20.41 2.85
C SER A 307 -16.40 20.16 2.88
N ILE A 308 -16.86 19.12 3.57
CA ILE A 308 -18.28 18.79 3.61
C ILE A 308 -19.05 19.80 4.46
N GLU A 309 -20.18 20.23 3.96
CA GLU A 309 -21.04 21.20 4.63
C GLU A 309 -21.75 20.54 5.82
N PRO A 310 -21.81 21.17 7.02
CA PRO A 310 -22.44 20.57 8.19
C PRO A 310 -23.95 20.40 8.06
N THR A 311 -24.59 21.08 7.10
CA THR A 311 -26.02 20.95 6.76
C THR A 311 -26.27 19.90 5.67
N TRP A 312 -25.24 19.23 5.16
CA TRP A 312 -25.38 18.25 4.10
C TRP A 312 -25.88 16.91 4.65
N ASN A 313 -26.93 16.34 4.04
CA ASN A 313 -27.54 15.08 4.44
C ASN A 313 -26.68 13.88 4.02
N PRO A 314 -26.02 13.15 4.93
CA PRO A 314 -25.24 11.98 4.58
C PRO A 314 -26.08 10.74 4.23
N PHE A 315 -27.36 10.72 4.63
CA PHE A 315 -28.28 9.59 4.42
C PHE A 315 -29.64 10.05 3.94
N PHE A 316 -30.29 9.24 3.13
CA PHE A 316 -31.71 9.37 2.82
C PHE A 316 -32.59 8.97 4.03
N GLU A 317 -33.90 9.21 3.94
CA GLU A 317 -34.83 8.86 5.03
C GLU A 317 -34.89 7.35 5.31
N ASP A 318 -34.60 6.51 4.33
CA ASP A 318 -34.53 5.05 4.45
C ASP A 318 -33.22 4.57 5.09
N GLY A 319 -32.29 5.49 5.43
CA GLY A 319 -30.99 5.19 5.99
C GLY A 319 -29.91 4.84 4.97
N SER A 320 -30.22 4.78 3.68
CA SER A 320 -29.23 4.55 2.64
C SER A 320 -28.33 5.78 2.45
N PRO A 321 -27.04 5.60 2.07
CA PRO A 321 -26.15 6.72 1.82
C PRO A 321 -26.64 7.60 0.67
N ASN A 322 -26.72 8.91 0.91
CA ASN A 322 -27.06 9.89 -0.13
C ASN A 322 -25.91 9.95 -1.16
N TYR A 323 -26.22 10.03 -2.46
CA TYR A 323 -25.21 9.99 -3.53
C TYR A 323 -24.43 11.29 -3.72
N GLY A 324 -25.04 12.47 -3.49
CA GLY A 324 -24.40 13.78 -3.68
C GLY A 324 -24.15 14.17 -5.14
N TYR A 325 -23.20 15.11 -5.35
CA TYR A 325 -22.98 15.75 -6.65
C TYR A 325 -22.06 14.97 -7.62
N GLY A 326 -21.56 13.83 -7.26
CA GLY A 326 -20.66 13.01 -8.09
C GLY A 326 -19.54 12.40 -7.29
N LYS A 327 -18.59 11.77 -7.99
CA LYS A 327 -17.48 11.03 -7.35
C LYS A 327 -16.66 11.90 -6.40
N ARG A 328 -16.22 13.07 -6.84
CA ARG A 328 -15.33 13.94 -6.06
C ARG A 328 -16.06 14.69 -4.94
N ASP A 329 -17.24 15.26 -5.26
CA ASP A 329 -17.99 16.15 -4.37
C ASP A 329 -19.18 15.45 -3.69
N GLY A 330 -19.31 14.15 -3.89
CA GLY A 330 -20.41 13.34 -3.36
C GLY A 330 -20.14 12.73 -1.99
N ASN A 331 -20.94 11.73 -1.67
CA ASN A 331 -20.86 10.99 -0.43
C ASN A 331 -19.85 9.85 -0.52
N PRO A 332 -18.73 9.87 0.22
CA PRO A 332 -17.79 8.78 0.19
C PRO A 332 -18.39 7.41 0.53
N LEU A 333 -19.36 7.33 1.45
CA LEU A 333 -20.01 6.07 1.80
C LEU A 333 -20.75 5.45 0.61
N TYR A 334 -21.45 6.29 -0.17
CA TYR A 334 -22.13 5.85 -1.38
C TYR A 334 -21.12 5.35 -2.42
N TRP A 335 -20.07 6.13 -2.67
CA TRP A 335 -19.09 5.82 -3.69
C TRP A 335 -18.20 4.64 -3.35
N LEU A 336 -17.86 4.42 -2.06
CA LEU A 336 -17.10 3.25 -1.62
C LEU A 336 -17.83 1.92 -1.92
N ASP A 337 -19.17 1.91 -1.95
CA ASP A 337 -19.95 0.74 -2.36
C ASP A 337 -19.96 0.52 -3.89
N LYS A 338 -19.75 1.56 -4.69
CA LYS A 338 -19.92 1.51 -6.16
C LYS A 338 -18.75 0.87 -6.89
N LEU A 339 -17.60 0.73 -6.26
CA LEU A 339 -16.43 0.06 -6.82
C LEU A 339 -16.12 -1.22 -6.04
N THR A 340 -16.11 -2.34 -6.75
CA THR A 340 -15.52 -3.58 -6.26
C THR A 340 -14.14 -3.71 -6.89
N ASN A 341 -13.11 -3.82 -6.05
CA ASN A 341 -11.72 -3.94 -6.47
C ASN A 341 -11.05 -5.09 -5.73
N LYS A 342 -10.43 -6.00 -6.47
CA LYS A 342 -9.65 -7.12 -5.94
C LYS A 342 -8.26 -7.08 -6.54
N ASN A 343 -7.28 -6.75 -5.74
CA ASN A 343 -5.88 -6.75 -6.14
C ASN A 343 -5.16 -7.88 -5.41
N ASN A 344 -4.61 -8.81 -6.17
CA ASN A 344 -3.83 -9.90 -5.63
C ASN A 344 -2.44 -9.90 -6.24
N THR A 345 -1.44 -10.08 -5.39
CA THR A 345 -0.05 -10.29 -5.83
C THR A 345 0.44 -11.61 -5.26
N ARG A 346 1.02 -12.46 -6.10
CA ARG A 346 1.65 -13.73 -5.70
C ARG A 346 3.09 -13.71 -6.17
N ARG A 347 4.01 -14.10 -5.30
CA ARG A 347 5.44 -14.11 -5.59
C ARG A 347 6.07 -15.38 -5.06
N THR A 348 6.94 -15.95 -5.87
CA THR A 348 7.71 -17.14 -5.49
C THR A 348 9.15 -16.95 -5.95
N THR A 349 10.09 -17.19 -5.05
CA THR A 349 11.52 -17.23 -5.37
C THR A 349 12.05 -18.59 -4.97
N MET A 350 12.72 -19.24 -5.92
CA MET A 350 13.45 -20.48 -5.69
C MET A 350 14.93 -20.21 -5.97
N ASN A 351 15.79 -20.68 -5.11
CA ASN A 351 17.23 -20.63 -5.34
C ASN A 351 17.89 -21.98 -4.99
N ILE A 352 18.87 -22.33 -5.79
CA ILE A 352 19.74 -23.48 -5.54
C ILE A 352 21.17 -23.07 -5.88
N GLY A 353 22.11 -23.58 -5.16
CA GLY A 353 23.52 -23.31 -5.42
C GLY A 353 24.43 -24.30 -4.72
N PHE A 354 25.70 -24.23 -5.05
CA PHE A 354 26.73 -25.02 -4.40
C PHE A 354 28.01 -24.22 -4.17
N ASP A 355 28.75 -24.63 -3.14
CA ASP A 355 30.13 -24.22 -2.90
C ASP A 355 30.99 -25.47 -3.02
N LEU A 356 31.88 -25.50 -4.02
CA LEU A 356 32.84 -26.56 -4.25
C LEU A 356 34.25 -26.04 -3.90
N GLU A 357 34.86 -26.64 -2.91
CA GLU A 357 36.28 -26.42 -2.55
C GLU A 357 37.16 -27.29 -3.43
N ILE A 358 37.77 -26.68 -4.46
CA ILE A 358 38.64 -27.38 -5.41
C ILE A 358 40.05 -27.63 -4.80
N LEU A 359 40.58 -26.60 -4.14
CA LEU A 359 41.80 -26.69 -3.37
C LEU A 359 41.51 -26.26 -1.94
N LYS A 360 41.88 -27.08 -1.00
CA LYS A 360 41.61 -26.90 0.41
C LYS A 360 42.03 -25.51 0.90
N ASP A 361 41.08 -24.77 1.46
CA ASP A 361 41.16 -23.42 2.01
C ASP A 361 41.66 -22.34 0.99
N LYS A 362 41.79 -22.67 -0.32
CA LYS A 362 42.37 -21.76 -1.32
C LYS A 362 41.52 -21.48 -2.54
N LEU A 363 40.96 -22.51 -3.16
CA LEU A 363 40.23 -22.34 -4.43
C LEU A 363 38.82 -22.86 -4.31
N PHE A 364 37.86 -21.97 -4.51
CA PHE A 364 36.42 -22.24 -4.42
C PHE A 364 35.72 -21.94 -5.73
N LEU A 365 34.86 -22.83 -6.14
CA LEU A 365 33.88 -22.60 -7.20
C LEU A 365 32.52 -22.49 -6.54
N ARG A 366 31.85 -21.35 -6.74
CA ARG A 366 30.52 -21.09 -6.23
C ARG A 366 29.56 -20.87 -7.37
N GLU A 367 28.42 -21.53 -7.29
CA GLU A 367 27.31 -21.36 -8.21
C GLU A 367 26.05 -20.99 -7.43
N ASN A 368 25.24 -20.12 -8.00
CA ASN A 368 23.90 -19.80 -7.49
C ASN A 368 22.96 -19.54 -8.65
N SER A 369 21.91 -20.34 -8.70
CA SER A 369 20.82 -20.22 -9.68
C SER A 369 19.54 -19.85 -8.97
N SER A 370 18.78 -18.91 -9.52
CA SER A 370 17.50 -18.50 -8.97
C SER A 370 16.44 -18.33 -10.05
N LEU A 371 15.21 -18.63 -9.65
CA LEU A 371 13.98 -18.37 -10.39
C LEU A 371 13.10 -17.47 -9.53
N TYR A 372 12.78 -16.30 -10.04
CA TYR A 372 11.77 -15.42 -9.46
C TYR A 372 10.53 -15.41 -10.34
N TYR A 373 9.39 -15.64 -9.74
CA TYR A 373 8.07 -15.57 -10.34
C TYR A 373 7.19 -14.60 -9.57
N SER A 374 6.57 -13.67 -10.28
CA SER A 374 5.59 -12.74 -9.72
C SER A 374 4.39 -12.66 -10.64
N ASP A 375 3.20 -12.77 -10.09
CA ASP A 375 1.97 -12.38 -10.78
C ASP A 375 1.19 -11.34 -9.96
N TYR A 376 0.54 -10.44 -10.69
CA TYR A 376 -0.36 -9.43 -10.16
C TYR A 376 -1.67 -9.48 -10.94
N THR A 377 -2.78 -9.55 -10.23
CA THR A 377 -4.12 -9.49 -10.81
C THR A 377 -4.89 -8.33 -10.20
N LYS A 378 -5.55 -7.56 -11.04
CA LYS A 378 -6.49 -6.51 -10.62
C LYS A 378 -7.81 -6.75 -11.34
N GLU A 379 -8.86 -6.96 -10.56
CA GLU A 379 -10.23 -7.05 -11.04
C GLU A 379 -10.98 -5.84 -10.51
N THR A 380 -11.60 -5.09 -11.40
CA THR A 380 -12.37 -3.90 -11.06
C THR A 380 -13.79 -4.06 -11.60
N PHE A 381 -14.78 -3.73 -10.80
CA PHE A 381 -16.16 -3.68 -11.22
C PHE A 381 -16.82 -2.41 -10.72
N ASN A 382 -17.32 -1.61 -11.65
CA ASN A 382 -18.10 -0.42 -11.38
C ASN A 382 -19.59 -0.78 -11.49
N LYS A 383 -20.31 -0.67 -10.38
CA LYS A 383 -21.75 -0.83 -10.32
C LYS A 383 -22.47 0.34 -11.00
N GLU A 384 -23.75 0.18 -11.26
CA GLU A 384 -24.56 1.35 -11.60
C GLU A 384 -24.54 2.38 -10.46
N TYR A 385 -24.63 3.64 -10.84
CA TYR A 385 -24.65 4.73 -9.86
C TYR A 385 -25.58 5.87 -10.30
N ARG A 386 -25.96 6.65 -9.32
CA ARG A 386 -26.68 7.90 -9.51
C ARG A 386 -25.90 9.00 -8.81
N ASP A 387 -25.81 10.15 -9.44
CA ASP A 387 -25.44 11.39 -8.80
C ASP A 387 -26.57 12.43 -8.97
N TYR A 388 -26.35 13.63 -8.49
CA TYR A 388 -27.37 14.69 -8.60
C TYR A 388 -27.74 15.02 -10.05
N TRP A 389 -26.80 14.89 -10.96
CA TRP A 389 -26.96 15.29 -12.36
C TRP A 389 -27.28 14.12 -13.29
N ASN A 390 -26.80 12.93 -12.97
CA ASN A 390 -26.78 11.81 -13.89
C ASN A 390 -27.23 10.50 -13.22
N VAL A 391 -27.81 9.65 -14.07
CA VAL A 391 -28.00 8.23 -13.73
C VAL A 391 -27.17 7.43 -14.71
N ASN A 392 -26.15 6.73 -14.21
CA ASN A 392 -25.35 5.79 -14.98
C ASN A 392 -25.83 4.36 -14.70
N THR A 393 -26.46 3.75 -15.68
CA THR A 393 -26.96 2.37 -15.62
C THR A 393 -25.98 1.38 -16.24
N VAL A 394 -24.87 1.87 -16.81
CA VAL A 394 -23.86 1.02 -17.44
C VAL A 394 -22.90 0.53 -16.38
N ARG A 395 -22.91 -0.78 -16.15
CA ARG A 395 -21.94 -1.46 -15.31
C ARG A 395 -20.73 -1.79 -16.14
N SER A 396 -19.54 -1.59 -15.60
CA SER A 396 -18.29 -1.91 -16.30
C SER A 396 -17.40 -2.83 -15.47
N ALA A 397 -16.73 -3.75 -16.16
CA ALA A 397 -15.76 -4.64 -15.56
C ALA A 397 -14.42 -4.49 -16.26
N SER A 398 -13.33 -4.56 -15.50
CA SER A 398 -11.98 -4.64 -16.08
C SER A 398 -11.13 -5.68 -15.35
N PHE A 399 -10.23 -6.27 -16.11
CA PHE A 399 -9.25 -7.23 -15.62
C PHE A 399 -7.87 -6.82 -16.11
N TYR A 400 -6.92 -6.78 -15.21
CA TYR A 400 -5.51 -6.57 -15.51
C TYR A 400 -4.69 -7.69 -14.89
N TYR A 401 -3.76 -8.23 -15.67
CA TYR A 401 -2.82 -9.27 -15.27
C TYR A 401 -1.41 -8.88 -15.69
N ASP A 402 -0.48 -8.94 -14.74
CA ASP A 402 0.95 -8.75 -14.98
C ASP A 402 1.72 -9.96 -14.42
N ARG A 403 2.58 -10.54 -15.23
CA ARG A 403 3.45 -11.64 -14.83
C ARG A 403 4.89 -11.34 -15.17
N THR A 404 5.76 -11.51 -14.20
CA THR A 404 7.21 -11.40 -14.35
C THR A 404 7.87 -12.73 -13.99
N ILE A 405 8.74 -13.21 -14.86
CA ILE A 405 9.61 -14.38 -14.66
C ILE A 405 11.05 -13.91 -14.83
N GLN A 406 11.89 -14.14 -13.81
CA GLN A 406 13.32 -13.83 -13.87
C GLN A 406 14.15 -15.07 -13.62
N HIS A 407 15.13 -15.28 -14.48
CA HIS A 407 16.18 -16.29 -14.33
C HIS A 407 17.50 -15.59 -14.06
N GLN A 408 18.19 -16.01 -13.01
CA GLN A 408 19.51 -15.51 -12.68
C GLN A 408 20.44 -16.68 -12.35
N HIS A 409 21.60 -16.71 -12.99
CA HIS A 409 22.64 -17.71 -12.75
C HIS A 409 23.95 -16.97 -12.55
N SER A 410 24.66 -17.27 -11.48
CA SER A 410 25.96 -16.69 -11.18
C SER A 410 26.98 -17.80 -10.88
N LEU A 411 28.13 -17.71 -11.51
CA LEU A 411 29.27 -18.62 -11.30
C LEU A 411 30.49 -17.79 -10.94
N GLN A 412 31.14 -18.15 -9.84
CA GLN A 412 32.33 -17.47 -9.34
C GLN A 412 33.43 -18.46 -9.01
N LEU A 413 34.64 -18.19 -9.48
CA LEU A 413 35.86 -18.85 -9.06
C LEU A 413 36.67 -17.89 -8.21
N GLU A 414 36.95 -18.26 -6.97
CA GLU A 414 37.68 -17.46 -6.00
C GLU A 414 38.94 -18.18 -5.55
N TYR A 415 40.05 -17.51 -5.68
CA TYR A 415 41.35 -17.99 -5.15
C TYR A 415 41.84 -17.06 -4.05
N THR A 416 42.20 -17.63 -2.91
CA THR A 416 42.79 -16.90 -1.76
C THR A 416 43.97 -17.68 -1.23
N ASP A 417 45.11 -17.00 -1.03
CA ASP A 417 46.29 -17.62 -0.44
C ASP A 417 47.10 -16.58 0.35
N THR A 418 47.84 -17.07 1.34
CA THR A 418 48.76 -16.25 2.13
C THR A 418 50.18 -16.72 1.87
N PHE A 419 51.00 -15.88 1.22
CA PHE A 419 52.39 -16.16 0.89
C PHE A 419 53.31 -15.62 1.97
N ALA A 420 54.29 -16.46 2.40
CA ALA A 420 55.31 -16.12 3.38
C ALA A 420 54.71 -15.55 4.69
N ASP A 421 53.50 -16.00 5.09
CA ASP A 421 52.78 -15.56 6.29
C ASP A 421 52.57 -14.03 6.43
N LYS A 422 52.76 -13.29 5.34
CA LYS A 422 52.69 -11.81 5.31
C LYS A 422 51.88 -11.22 4.17
N HIS A 423 51.78 -11.91 3.05
CA HIS A 423 51.18 -11.38 1.85
C HIS A 423 49.89 -12.14 1.54
N ASN A 424 48.74 -11.50 1.80
CA ASN A 424 47.44 -12.04 1.44
C ASN A 424 47.12 -11.69 -0.01
N PHE A 425 46.87 -12.70 -0.82
CA PHE A 425 46.44 -12.56 -2.21
C PHE A 425 45.04 -13.11 -2.34
N SER A 426 44.15 -12.35 -3.00
CA SER A 426 42.82 -12.77 -3.36
C SER A 426 42.53 -12.38 -4.79
N ALA A 427 42.02 -13.30 -5.58
CA ALA A 427 41.61 -13.09 -6.95
C ALA A 427 40.24 -13.75 -7.17
N MET A 428 39.36 -13.09 -7.92
CA MET A 428 38.02 -13.59 -8.25
C MET A 428 37.78 -13.39 -9.74
N ALA A 429 37.20 -14.41 -10.38
CA ALA A 429 36.65 -14.34 -11.74
C ALA A 429 35.24 -14.93 -11.69
N GLY A 430 34.32 -14.31 -12.44
CA GLY A 430 32.94 -14.79 -12.44
C GLY A 430 32.15 -14.28 -13.61
N GLY A 431 31.00 -14.89 -13.82
CA GLY A 431 30.01 -14.48 -14.81
C GLY A 431 28.60 -14.58 -14.24
N GLU A 432 27.72 -13.76 -14.78
CA GLU A 432 26.29 -13.75 -14.45
C GLU A 432 25.47 -13.80 -15.74
N PHE A 433 24.45 -14.64 -15.75
CA PHE A 433 23.37 -14.61 -16.72
C PHE A 433 22.10 -14.12 -16.02
N PHE A 434 21.42 -13.14 -16.62
CA PHE A 434 20.17 -12.61 -16.11
C PHE A 434 19.18 -12.43 -17.26
N GLU A 435 18.01 -13.01 -17.13
CA GLU A 435 16.89 -12.87 -18.05
C GLU A 435 15.65 -12.45 -17.29
N ASN A 436 14.90 -11.50 -17.85
CA ASN A 436 13.63 -11.02 -17.30
C ASN A 436 12.58 -11.01 -18.41
N GLN A 437 11.51 -11.76 -18.19
CA GLN A 437 10.36 -11.82 -19.08
C GLN A 437 9.14 -11.24 -18.37
N THR A 438 8.50 -10.27 -18.99
CA THR A 438 7.24 -9.67 -18.49
C THR A 438 6.14 -9.89 -19.52
N MET A 439 4.95 -10.26 -19.03
CA MET A 439 3.77 -10.46 -19.83
C MET A 439 2.60 -9.76 -19.18
N GLN A 440 1.87 -8.96 -19.95
CA GLN A 440 0.73 -8.20 -19.47
C GLN A 440 -0.51 -8.47 -20.31
N TYR A 441 -1.65 -8.60 -19.65
CA TYR A 441 -2.97 -8.71 -20.28
C TYR A 441 -3.92 -7.73 -19.63
N GLN A 442 -4.73 -7.07 -20.44
CA GLN A 442 -5.78 -6.20 -19.98
C GLN A 442 -7.03 -6.44 -20.81
N GLY A 443 -8.17 -6.47 -20.13
CA GLY A 443 -9.47 -6.56 -20.77
C GLY A 443 -10.47 -5.68 -20.02
N SER A 444 -11.42 -5.11 -20.74
CA SER A 444 -12.55 -4.38 -20.15
C SER A 444 -13.82 -4.65 -20.96
N GLY A 445 -14.96 -4.52 -20.31
CA GLY A 445 -16.24 -4.69 -20.94
C GLY A 445 -17.34 -3.99 -20.15
N ASP A 446 -18.38 -3.57 -20.86
CA ASP A 446 -19.53 -2.86 -20.33
C ASP A 446 -20.80 -3.70 -20.47
N GLY A 447 -21.91 -3.26 -19.82
CA GLY A 447 -23.21 -3.86 -19.98
C GLY A 447 -23.45 -5.12 -19.14
N ALA A 448 -22.77 -5.28 -18.01
CA ALA A 448 -23.10 -6.35 -17.06
C ALA A 448 -24.54 -6.19 -16.55
N ALA A 449 -25.28 -7.30 -16.49
CA ALA A 449 -26.72 -7.27 -16.19
C ALA A 449 -27.03 -6.95 -14.73
N PHE A 450 -26.18 -7.38 -13.78
CA PHE A 450 -26.42 -7.29 -12.34
C PHE A 450 -25.17 -6.89 -11.58
N ASP A 451 -25.35 -6.22 -10.43
CA ASP A 451 -24.27 -5.86 -9.51
C ASP A 451 -23.66 -7.07 -8.79
N ASP A 452 -24.41 -8.15 -8.66
CA ASP A 452 -24.02 -9.35 -7.90
C ASP A 452 -23.05 -10.27 -8.65
N ILE A 453 -22.82 -10.03 -9.94
CA ILE A 453 -21.88 -10.81 -10.76
C ILE A 453 -20.77 -9.88 -11.28
N PRO A 454 -19.84 -9.47 -10.40
CA PRO A 454 -18.81 -8.48 -10.72
C PRO A 454 -17.66 -9.10 -11.51
N THR A 455 -17.94 -9.65 -12.69
CA THR A 455 -16.94 -10.32 -13.54
C THR A 455 -16.98 -9.79 -14.96
N LEU A 456 -15.82 -9.79 -15.63
CA LEU A 456 -15.71 -9.39 -17.02
C LEU A 456 -16.61 -10.26 -17.95
N ASN A 457 -16.77 -11.53 -17.63
CA ASN A 457 -17.60 -12.46 -18.41
C ASN A 457 -19.10 -12.13 -18.40
N ALA A 458 -19.54 -11.30 -17.45
CA ALA A 458 -20.93 -10.82 -17.39
C ALA A 458 -21.21 -9.61 -18.31
N SER A 459 -20.18 -9.04 -18.92
CA SER A 459 -20.25 -7.88 -19.81
C SER A 459 -20.65 -8.30 -21.23
N HIS A 460 -21.50 -7.48 -21.89
CA HIS A 460 -22.04 -7.79 -23.22
C HIS A 460 -21.42 -6.95 -24.34
N GLU A 461 -20.82 -5.81 -24.03
CA GLU A 461 -20.33 -4.85 -25.01
C GLU A 461 -18.81 -4.68 -24.92
N SER A 462 -18.15 -4.67 -26.08
CA SER A 462 -16.76 -4.22 -26.30
C SER A 462 -15.69 -4.85 -25.38
N LEU A 463 -15.27 -6.06 -25.69
CA LEU A 463 -14.04 -6.60 -25.09
C LEU A 463 -12.81 -6.05 -25.81
N LEU A 464 -12.06 -5.12 -25.21
CA LEU A 464 -10.72 -4.73 -25.66
C LEU A 464 -9.70 -5.59 -24.93
N ILE A 465 -8.98 -6.43 -25.70
CA ILE A 465 -7.82 -7.19 -25.20
C ILE A 465 -6.59 -6.57 -25.86
N SER A 466 -5.68 -6.05 -25.08
CA SER A 466 -4.38 -5.53 -25.53
C SER A 466 -3.23 -6.29 -24.88
#